data_c28051bbf533e6818e312fafd068c49f
#
_entry.id   c28051bbf533e6818e312fafd068c49f
#
_cell.length_a   1.000
_cell.length_b   1.000
_cell.length_c   1.000
_cell.angle_alpha   90.00
_cell.angle_beta   90.00
_cell.angle_gamma   90.00
#
_symmetry.space_group_name_H-M   'P 1'
#
loop_
_entity.id
_entity.type
_entity.pdbx_description
1 polymer ?
#
loop_
_entity_poly.entity_id
_entity_poly.type
_entity_poly.pdbx_seq_one_letter_code
_entity_poly.pdbx_strand_id
1 'polypeptide(L)'
;SANVVAAAVAKKAENDENMTFGKCEVVFTDLMNKKAEELGATNSHFANAHGYHSDDHYTCAHDLALIGRAFMENKTLAEIAKEKSYSGNGAEGLVKAEDTSVKTQDYNWRSHNLLITDGEYNYPYAIGIKTGFTDEAGDCVTAAAEKDGEELIAVIFKSEDPNRWLDAKNLFEYG
;
A
#
# COMPACT_ATOMS: atom_id res chain seq x y z
N SER A 1 -8.51 8.25 -3.54
CA SER A 1 -8.76 7.03 -2.75
C SER A 1 -8.02 7.03 -1.40
N ALA A 2 -6.67 7.15 -1.34
CA ALA A 2 -5.95 7.16 -0.07
C ALA A 2 -6.49 8.21 0.91
N ASN A 3 -6.67 9.44 0.44
CA ASN A 3 -7.19 10.54 1.26
C ASN A 3 -8.61 10.31 1.79
N VAL A 4 -9.46 9.58 1.06
CA VAL A 4 -10.81 9.22 1.54
C VAL A 4 -10.73 8.26 2.71
N VAL A 5 -9.86 7.25 2.61
CA VAL A 5 -9.61 6.30 3.70
C VAL A 5 -9.00 7.04 4.90
N ALA A 6 -8.01 7.89 4.67
CA ALA A 6 -7.38 8.71 5.70
C ALA A 6 -8.41 9.56 6.46
N ALA A 7 -9.30 10.24 5.73
CA ALA A 7 -10.34 11.07 6.33
C ALA A 7 -11.33 10.22 7.16
N ALA A 8 -11.74 9.06 6.66
CA ALA A 8 -12.65 8.18 7.40
C ALA A 8 -12.01 7.65 8.70
N VAL A 9 -10.73 7.26 8.64
CA VAL A 9 -9.99 6.79 9.82
C VAL A 9 -9.80 7.91 10.84
N ALA A 10 -9.38 9.10 10.39
CA ALA A 10 -9.16 10.25 11.26
C ALA A 10 -10.44 10.67 12.00
N LYS A 11 -11.56 10.79 11.28
CA LYS A 11 -12.87 11.11 11.86
C LYS A 11 -13.30 10.10 12.92
N LYS A 12 -13.09 8.82 12.64
CA LYS A 12 -13.39 7.73 13.58
C LYS A 12 -12.48 7.78 14.81
N ALA A 13 -11.20 8.03 14.63
CA ALA A 13 -10.21 8.08 15.72
C ALA A 13 -10.51 9.20 16.71
N GLU A 14 -10.90 10.37 16.22
CA GLU A 14 -11.22 11.54 17.03
C GLU A 14 -12.72 11.66 17.41
N ASN A 15 -13.56 10.74 16.92
CA ASN A 15 -15.02 10.77 17.08
C ASN A 15 -15.64 12.13 16.64
N ASP A 16 -15.13 12.69 15.53
CA ASP A 16 -15.56 13.99 14.96
C ASP A 16 -15.90 13.83 13.47
N GLU A 17 -17.17 13.61 13.17
CA GLU A 17 -17.68 13.45 11.79
C GLU A 17 -17.59 14.77 10.97
N ASN A 18 -17.49 15.93 11.64
CA ASN A 18 -17.44 17.24 11.00
C ASN A 18 -16.01 17.74 10.76
N MET A 19 -15.01 16.91 11.03
CA MET A 19 -13.60 17.27 10.85
C MET A 19 -13.31 17.68 9.41
N THR A 20 -12.62 18.82 9.23
CA THR A 20 -12.20 19.29 7.90
C THR A 20 -11.15 18.36 7.29
N PHE A 21 -11.07 18.34 5.96
CA PHE A 21 -10.15 17.48 5.24
C PHE A 21 -8.68 17.67 5.68
N GLY A 22 -8.21 18.92 5.77
CA GLY A 22 -6.84 19.20 6.22
C GLY A 22 -6.54 18.74 7.64
N LYS A 23 -7.53 18.81 8.55
CA LYS A 23 -7.39 18.27 9.91
C LYS A 23 -7.34 16.73 9.90
N CYS A 24 -8.15 16.10 9.04
CA CYS A 24 -8.10 14.64 8.86
C CYS A 24 -6.73 14.17 8.37
N GLU A 25 -6.09 14.92 7.47
CA GLU A 25 -4.77 14.58 6.94
C GLU A 25 -3.71 14.62 8.06
N VAL A 26 -3.70 15.66 8.90
CA VAL A 26 -2.79 15.75 10.05
C VAL A 26 -3.01 14.57 11.01
N VAL A 27 -4.24 14.35 11.45
CA VAL A 27 -4.55 13.24 12.37
C VAL A 27 -4.13 11.89 11.79
N PHE A 28 -4.37 11.67 10.49
CA PHE A 28 -4.02 10.40 9.87
C PHE A 28 -2.51 10.20 9.73
N THR A 29 -1.75 11.24 9.37
CA THR A 29 -0.29 11.16 9.32
C THR A 29 0.33 10.94 10.70
N ASP A 30 -0.21 11.55 11.75
CA ASP A 30 0.19 11.28 13.13
C ASP A 30 -0.05 9.81 13.51
N LEU A 31 -1.20 9.24 13.10
CA LEU A 31 -1.48 7.81 13.29
C LEU A 31 -0.53 6.91 12.50
N MET A 32 -0.17 7.28 11.27
CA MET A 32 0.83 6.55 10.47
C MET A 32 2.19 6.54 11.16
N ASN A 33 2.68 7.69 11.61
CA ASN A 33 3.96 7.83 12.28
C ASN A 33 4.00 7.07 13.61
N LYS A 34 2.94 7.18 14.40
CA LYS A 34 2.78 6.38 15.63
C LYS A 34 2.81 4.88 15.35
N LYS A 35 2.12 4.43 14.30
CA LYS A 35 2.13 3.01 13.91
C LYS A 35 3.52 2.56 13.46
N ALA A 36 4.25 3.38 12.71
CA ALA A 36 5.63 3.09 12.33
C ALA A 36 6.53 2.92 13.56
N GLU A 37 6.44 3.83 14.53
CA GLU A 37 7.17 3.73 15.79
C GLU A 37 6.84 2.46 16.59
N GLU A 38 5.54 2.11 16.70
CA GLU A 38 5.07 0.88 17.34
C GLU A 38 5.65 -0.39 16.69
N LEU A 39 5.89 -0.36 15.40
CA LEU A 39 6.49 -1.46 14.63
C LEU A 39 8.03 -1.46 14.68
N GLY A 40 8.65 -0.46 15.28
CA GLY A 40 10.10 -0.30 15.31
C GLY A 40 10.69 0.36 14.04
N ALA A 41 9.84 0.90 13.16
CA ALA A 41 10.25 1.62 11.94
C ALA A 41 10.61 3.07 12.26
N THR A 42 11.70 3.27 13.00
CA THR A 42 12.08 4.54 13.62
C THR A 42 12.88 5.48 12.71
N ASN A 43 13.25 5.02 11.51
CA ASN A 43 13.93 5.83 10.49
C ASN A 43 12.97 6.24 9.37
N SER A 44 11.68 6.32 9.68
CA SER A 44 10.63 6.66 8.73
C SER A 44 9.79 7.82 9.25
N HIS A 45 9.35 8.68 8.33
CA HIS A 45 8.40 9.72 8.61
C HIS A 45 7.41 9.86 7.45
N PHE A 46 6.13 9.86 7.75
CA PHE A 46 5.04 9.98 6.79
C PHE A 46 4.41 11.35 6.89
N ALA A 47 4.54 12.15 5.84
CA ALA A 47 4.00 13.51 5.74
C ALA A 47 2.62 13.56 5.06
N ASN A 48 2.20 12.49 4.39
CA ASN A 48 0.91 12.39 3.72
C ASN A 48 0.46 10.93 3.56
N ALA A 49 -0.84 10.75 3.27
CA ALA A 49 -1.45 9.43 3.11
C ALA A 49 -1.29 8.83 1.71
N HIS A 50 -0.94 9.63 0.71
CA HIS A 50 -1.00 9.25 -0.71
C HIS A 50 0.35 8.92 -1.33
N GLY A 51 1.46 9.21 -0.64
CA GLY A 51 2.81 8.88 -1.08
C GLY A 51 3.39 9.80 -2.14
N TYR A 52 2.80 10.98 -2.41
CA TYR A 52 3.47 12.00 -3.22
C TYR A 52 4.67 12.56 -2.48
N HIS A 53 5.66 12.99 -3.26
CA HIS A 53 6.91 13.51 -2.72
C HIS A 53 6.71 14.67 -1.74
N SER A 54 7.48 14.61 -0.67
CA SER A 54 7.71 15.68 0.29
C SER A 54 9.07 15.42 0.92
N ASP A 55 9.85 16.46 1.18
CA ASP A 55 11.16 16.33 1.82
C ASP A 55 11.06 15.66 3.21
N ASP A 56 9.91 15.83 3.87
CA ASP A 56 9.61 15.21 5.16
C ASP A 56 9.00 13.79 5.06
N HIS A 57 8.85 13.25 3.83
CA HIS A 57 8.29 11.92 3.59
C HIS A 57 9.40 10.94 3.22
N TYR A 58 9.96 10.26 4.21
CA TYR A 58 11.10 9.39 4.02
C TYR A 58 10.98 8.07 4.78
N THR A 59 11.75 7.09 4.34
CA THR A 59 11.84 5.76 4.97
C THR A 59 13.18 5.10 4.61
N CYS A 60 13.42 3.91 5.16
CA CYS A 60 14.51 3.02 4.76
C CYS A 60 13.99 1.60 4.47
N ALA A 61 14.80 0.78 3.81
CA ALA A 61 14.41 -0.57 3.42
C ALA A 61 14.07 -1.46 4.63
N HIS A 62 14.81 -1.35 5.71
CA HIS A 62 14.54 -2.07 6.94
C HIS A 62 13.14 -1.73 7.51
N ASP A 63 12.83 -0.45 7.59
CA ASP A 63 11.56 0.01 8.16
C ASP A 63 10.36 -0.40 7.30
N LEU A 64 10.50 -0.30 5.96
CA LEU A 64 9.43 -0.80 5.07
C LEU A 64 9.30 -2.32 5.11
N ALA A 65 10.36 -3.07 5.41
CA ALA A 65 10.24 -4.51 5.63
C ALA A 65 9.45 -4.82 6.90
N LEU A 66 9.65 -4.06 7.99
CA LEU A 66 8.86 -4.19 9.23
C LEU A 66 7.37 -3.86 8.98
N ILE A 67 7.10 -2.76 8.28
CA ILE A 67 5.75 -2.36 7.91
C ILE A 67 5.10 -3.40 6.98
N GLY A 68 5.84 -3.90 5.98
CA GLY A 68 5.40 -4.93 5.06
C GLY A 68 5.04 -6.23 5.78
N ARG A 69 5.85 -6.66 6.76
CA ARG A 69 5.55 -7.81 7.60
C ARG A 69 4.24 -7.62 8.36
N ALA A 70 4.09 -6.51 9.08
CA ALA A 70 2.87 -6.20 9.82
C ALA A 70 1.63 -6.10 8.91
N PHE A 71 1.82 -5.63 7.66
CA PHE A 71 0.76 -5.62 6.65
C PHE A 71 0.33 -7.04 6.27
N MET A 72 1.28 -7.94 6.02
CA MET A 72 0.99 -9.32 5.61
C MET A 72 0.43 -10.18 6.75
N GLU A 73 0.72 -9.88 8.01
CA GLU A 73 0.10 -10.51 9.19
C GLU A 73 -1.42 -10.24 9.26
N ASN A 74 -1.90 -9.17 8.63
CA ASN A 74 -3.33 -8.89 8.52
C ASN A 74 -3.93 -9.62 7.32
N LYS A 75 -4.69 -10.68 7.56
CA LYS A 75 -5.26 -11.56 6.53
C LYS A 75 -6.06 -10.80 5.46
N THR A 76 -6.86 -9.81 5.86
CA THR A 76 -7.67 -9.02 4.91
C THR A 76 -6.78 -8.18 3.99
N LEU A 77 -5.74 -7.55 4.55
CA LEU A 77 -4.80 -6.76 3.75
C LEU A 77 -3.96 -7.66 2.83
N ALA A 78 -3.52 -8.81 3.32
CA ALA A 78 -2.79 -9.79 2.53
C ALA A 78 -3.62 -10.33 1.36
N GLU A 79 -4.91 -10.63 1.58
CA GLU A 79 -5.83 -11.05 0.52
C GLU A 79 -5.98 -9.95 -0.54
N ILE A 80 -6.19 -8.68 -0.13
CA ILE A 80 -6.29 -7.55 -1.07
C ILE A 80 -4.99 -7.37 -1.87
N ALA A 81 -3.83 -7.52 -1.24
CA ALA A 81 -2.55 -7.35 -1.90
C ALA A 81 -2.23 -8.43 -2.97
N LYS A 82 -2.83 -9.62 -2.85
CA LYS A 82 -2.70 -10.73 -3.80
C LYS A 82 -3.56 -10.54 -5.06
N GLU A 83 -4.54 -9.62 -5.03
CA GLU A 83 -5.48 -9.46 -6.12
C GLU A 83 -4.80 -8.93 -7.39
N LYS A 84 -4.89 -9.68 -8.49
CA LYS A 84 -4.38 -9.30 -9.81
C LYS A 84 -5.23 -8.21 -10.46
N SER A 85 -6.52 -8.24 -10.21
CA SER A 85 -7.50 -7.29 -10.72
C SER A 85 -8.75 -7.25 -9.85
N TYR A 86 -9.43 -6.13 -9.88
CA TYR A 86 -10.72 -5.97 -9.20
C TYR A 86 -11.72 -5.37 -10.16
N SER A 87 -12.90 -5.96 -10.23
CA SER A 87 -14.07 -5.42 -10.95
C SER A 87 -15.23 -5.30 -9.98
N GLY A 88 -15.82 -4.13 -9.90
CA GLY A 88 -16.94 -3.88 -9.00
C GLY A 88 -17.68 -2.61 -9.35
N ASN A 89 -18.91 -2.51 -8.82
CA ASN A 89 -19.70 -1.30 -8.94
C ASN A 89 -19.50 -0.44 -7.68
N GLY A 90 -19.14 0.82 -7.85
CA GLY A 90 -18.86 1.74 -6.74
C GLY A 90 -20.06 2.03 -5.82
N ALA A 91 -21.24 1.54 -6.17
CA ALA A 91 -22.42 1.62 -5.31
C ALA A 91 -22.58 0.42 -4.37
N GLU A 92 -21.93 -0.71 -4.63
CA GLU A 92 -21.97 -1.87 -3.74
C GLU A 92 -21.21 -1.58 -2.46
N GLY A 93 -21.95 -1.29 -1.40
CA GLY A 93 -21.42 -1.08 -0.04
C GLY A 93 -21.33 0.37 0.45
N LEU A 94 -21.50 1.38 -0.41
CA LEU A 94 -21.40 2.79 -0.01
C LEU A 94 -22.75 3.51 0.07
N VAL A 95 -23.82 2.95 -0.46
CA VAL A 95 -25.12 3.62 -0.51
C VAL A 95 -26.12 2.87 0.35
N LYS A 96 -26.53 3.49 1.45
CA LYS A 96 -27.88 3.26 1.95
C LYS A 96 -28.79 3.68 0.80
N ALA A 97 -29.67 2.79 0.37
CA ALA A 97 -30.48 2.83 -0.86
C ALA A 97 -31.36 4.08 -1.10
N GLU A 98 -31.15 5.17 -0.38
CA GLU A 98 -31.97 6.38 -0.40
C GLU A 98 -31.33 7.57 -1.14
N ASP A 99 -29.99 7.51 -1.44
CA ASP A 99 -29.33 8.59 -2.16
C ASP A 99 -29.15 8.26 -3.65
N THR A 100 -30.16 8.63 -4.45
CA THR A 100 -30.15 8.47 -5.91
C THR A 100 -29.22 9.45 -6.64
N SER A 101 -28.53 10.34 -5.94
CA SER A 101 -27.60 11.31 -6.51
C SER A 101 -26.21 10.72 -6.77
N VAL A 102 -25.88 9.58 -6.14
CA VAL A 102 -24.60 8.89 -6.34
C VAL A 102 -24.63 8.17 -7.68
N LYS A 103 -23.86 8.66 -8.63
CA LYS A 103 -23.65 7.96 -9.91
C LYS A 103 -22.89 6.66 -9.64
N THR A 104 -23.52 5.54 -9.92
CA THR A 104 -22.87 4.25 -9.95
C THR A 104 -21.86 4.21 -11.10
N GLN A 105 -20.62 3.87 -10.81
CA GLN A 105 -19.59 3.70 -11.83
C GLN A 105 -18.98 2.31 -11.66
N ASP A 106 -18.92 1.57 -12.75
CA ASP A 106 -18.18 0.32 -12.79
C ASP A 106 -16.68 0.59 -12.79
N TYR A 107 -15.98 -0.10 -11.92
CA TYR A 107 -14.54 -0.02 -11.81
C TYR A 107 -13.91 -1.33 -12.28
N ASN A 108 -12.89 -1.22 -13.12
CA ASN A 108 -12.04 -2.32 -13.53
C ASN A 108 -10.60 -1.91 -13.29
N TRP A 109 -10.01 -2.40 -12.22
CA TRP A 109 -8.62 -2.13 -11.87
C TRP A 109 -7.74 -3.35 -12.09
N ARG A 110 -6.54 -3.12 -12.56
CA ARG A 110 -5.48 -4.11 -12.62
C ARG A 110 -4.37 -3.73 -11.66
N SER A 111 -3.76 -4.73 -11.03
CA SER A 111 -2.59 -4.51 -10.21
C SER A 111 -1.42 -4.04 -11.07
N HIS A 112 -0.68 -3.04 -10.58
CA HIS A 112 0.58 -2.59 -11.17
C HIS A 112 1.78 -3.42 -10.67
N ASN A 113 1.57 -4.35 -9.75
CA ASN A 113 2.62 -5.25 -9.28
C ASN A 113 2.80 -6.40 -10.27
N LEU A 114 3.81 -6.30 -11.14
CA LEU A 114 4.05 -7.29 -12.18
C LEU A 114 4.55 -8.64 -11.62
N LEU A 115 4.97 -8.71 -10.36
CA LEU A 115 5.34 -9.99 -9.73
C LEU A 115 4.12 -10.89 -9.53
N ILE A 116 2.93 -10.31 -9.27
CA ILE A 116 1.69 -11.09 -9.06
C ILE A 116 0.84 -11.22 -10.31
N THR A 117 1.03 -10.38 -11.33
CA THR A 117 0.25 -10.43 -12.58
C THR A 117 0.86 -11.39 -13.59
N ASP A 118 0.04 -11.90 -14.51
CA ASP A 118 0.54 -12.78 -15.57
C ASP A 118 1.43 -12.01 -16.54
N GLY A 119 2.58 -12.59 -16.90
CA GLY A 119 3.55 -11.99 -17.81
C GLY A 119 5.01 -12.34 -17.48
N GLU A 120 5.94 -11.67 -18.14
CA GLU A 120 7.39 -11.92 -18.08
C GLU A 120 7.96 -11.78 -16.64
N TYR A 121 7.41 -10.84 -15.87
CA TYR A 121 7.90 -10.55 -14.52
C TYR A 121 7.15 -11.30 -13.43
N ASN A 122 6.19 -12.14 -13.80
CA ASN A 122 5.49 -12.96 -12.80
C ASN A 122 6.47 -13.79 -11.98
N TYR A 123 6.26 -13.82 -10.68
CA TYR A 123 6.94 -14.74 -9.77
C TYR A 123 5.87 -15.60 -9.07
N PRO A 124 5.86 -16.92 -9.31
CA PRO A 124 4.74 -17.78 -8.89
C PRO A 124 4.44 -17.78 -7.40
N TYR A 125 5.43 -17.42 -6.60
CA TYR A 125 5.32 -17.37 -5.14
C TYR A 125 4.99 -15.98 -4.61
N ALA A 126 4.95 -14.94 -5.47
CA ALA A 126 4.66 -13.57 -5.04
C ALA A 126 3.22 -13.41 -4.52
N ILE A 127 3.08 -12.76 -3.37
CA ILE A 127 1.82 -12.57 -2.65
C ILE A 127 1.49 -11.11 -2.33
N GLY A 128 2.23 -10.15 -2.87
CA GLY A 128 2.01 -8.70 -2.69
C GLY A 128 3.32 -7.94 -2.82
N ILE A 129 3.47 -6.69 -2.36
CA ILE A 129 2.56 -5.87 -1.53
C ILE A 129 2.20 -4.59 -2.28
N LYS A 130 3.22 -3.68 -2.49
CA LYS A 130 2.95 -2.33 -3.02
C LYS A 130 4.09 -1.82 -3.90
N THR A 131 3.71 -1.22 -5.01
CA THR A 131 4.63 -0.48 -5.91
C THR A 131 4.57 1.01 -5.63
N GLY A 132 5.63 1.72 -5.95
CA GLY A 132 5.68 3.18 -5.89
C GLY A 132 6.59 3.75 -6.98
N PHE A 133 6.29 4.98 -7.37
CA PHE A 133 7.12 5.78 -8.25
C PHE A 133 6.87 7.27 -8.00
N THR A 134 7.94 8.02 -7.88
CA THR A 134 8.02 9.48 -8.09
C THR A 134 9.35 9.74 -8.78
N ASP A 135 9.52 10.91 -9.38
CA ASP A 135 10.78 11.27 -10.06
C ASP A 135 11.96 11.25 -9.07
N GLU A 136 11.73 11.58 -7.82
CA GLU A 136 12.74 11.60 -6.75
C GLU A 136 13.07 10.20 -6.22
N ALA A 137 12.03 9.37 -6.03
CA ALA A 137 12.17 8.03 -5.46
C ALA A 137 12.62 6.98 -6.48
N GLY A 138 12.39 7.22 -7.79
CA GLY A 138 12.55 6.20 -8.82
C GLY A 138 11.55 5.05 -8.67
N ASP A 139 11.82 3.95 -9.33
CA ASP A 139 10.98 2.76 -9.26
C ASP A 139 11.21 1.98 -7.97
N CYS A 140 10.15 1.84 -7.18
CA CYS A 140 10.19 1.19 -5.88
C CYS A 140 9.17 0.04 -5.81
N VAL A 141 9.50 -0.98 -5.03
CA VAL A 141 8.56 -2.04 -4.67
C VAL A 141 8.88 -2.60 -3.28
N THR A 142 7.85 -2.76 -2.47
CA THR A 142 7.86 -3.68 -1.33
C THR A 142 7.09 -4.91 -1.78
N ALA A 143 7.77 -6.04 -1.84
CA ALA A 143 7.22 -7.30 -2.33
C ALA A 143 7.25 -8.36 -1.24
N ALA A 144 6.28 -9.28 -1.27
CA ALA A 144 6.26 -10.47 -0.43
C ALA A 144 6.12 -11.72 -1.29
N ALA A 145 6.75 -12.80 -0.86
CA ALA A 145 6.63 -14.11 -1.46
C ALA A 145 6.50 -15.19 -0.37
N GLU A 146 5.75 -16.25 -0.68
CA GLU A 146 5.57 -17.41 0.18
C GLU A 146 5.91 -18.67 -0.60
N LYS A 147 6.83 -19.47 -0.06
CA LYS A 147 7.24 -20.75 -0.64
C LYS A 147 7.55 -21.75 0.47
N ASP A 148 6.98 -22.94 0.37
CA ASP A 148 7.20 -24.04 1.32
C ASP A 148 6.93 -23.69 2.80
N GLY A 149 6.06 -22.70 3.05
CA GLY A 149 5.70 -22.22 4.38
C GLY A 149 6.63 -21.14 4.94
N GLU A 150 7.59 -20.67 4.16
CA GLU A 150 8.43 -19.52 4.50
C GLU A 150 7.94 -18.27 3.77
N GLU A 151 7.83 -17.16 4.48
CA GLU A 151 7.48 -15.86 3.92
C GLU A 151 8.71 -14.94 3.91
N LEU A 152 8.97 -14.34 2.75
CA LEU A 152 10.03 -13.37 2.55
C LEU A 152 9.47 -12.02 2.15
N ILE A 153 10.11 -10.95 2.62
CA ILE A 153 9.82 -9.58 2.19
C ILE A 153 11.06 -8.97 1.57
N ALA A 154 10.93 -8.47 0.35
CA ALA A 154 11.96 -7.74 -0.37
C ALA A 154 11.53 -6.27 -0.53
N VAL A 155 12.46 -5.35 -0.27
CA VAL A 155 12.25 -3.90 -0.44
C VAL A 155 13.29 -3.37 -1.41
N ILE A 156 12.83 -2.82 -2.52
CA ILE A 156 13.65 -2.24 -3.57
C ILE A 156 13.34 -0.76 -3.69
N PHE A 157 14.36 0.08 -3.64
CA PHE A 157 14.27 1.51 -3.84
C PHE A 157 15.11 1.95 -5.02
N LYS A 158 14.66 3.01 -5.69
CA LYS A 158 15.39 3.75 -6.70
C LYS A 158 15.99 2.83 -7.79
N SER A 159 15.24 1.81 -8.16
CA SER A 159 15.55 0.97 -9.31
C SER A 159 15.10 1.66 -10.61
N GLU A 160 15.39 1.05 -11.72
CA GLU A 160 14.88 1.42 -13.05
C GLU A 160 13.92 0.34 -13.52
N ASP A 161 12.81 0.74 -14.17
CA ASP A 161 11.90 -0.25 -14.76
C ASP A 161 12.57 -0.90 -16.00
N PRO A 162 12.59 -2.22 -16.14
CA PRO A 162 11.87 -3.23 -15.34
C PRO A 162 12.71 -3.86 -14.19
N ASN A 163 13.90 -3.35 -13.89
CA ASN A 163 14.87 -4.00 -13.00
C ASN A 163 14.33 -4.25 -11.59
N ARG A 164 13.44 -3.39 -11.06
CA ARG A 164 12.84 -3.63 -9.73
C ARG A 164 12.18 -5.02 -9.59
N TRP A 165 11.65 -5.56 -10.70
CA TRP A 165 11.02 -6.89 -10.71
C TRP A 165 12.07 -8.01 -10.69
N LEU A 166 13.16 -7.82 -11.44
CA LEU A 166 14.27 -8.76 -11.48
C LEU A 166 15.01 -8.78 -10.14
N ASP A 167 15.24 -7.62 -9.56
CA ASP A 167 15.88 -7.48 -8.24
C ASP A 167 15.06 -8.18 -7.16
N ALA A 168 13.74 -7.99 -7.16
CA ALA A 168 12.85 -8.67 -6.21
C ALA A 168 12.91 -10.20 -6.37
N LYS A 169 12.84 -10.72 -7.61
CA LYS A 169 12.99 -12.17 -7.88
C LYS A 169 14.34 -12.69 -7.38
N ASN A 170 15.43 -11.99 -7.68
CA ASN A 170 16.77 -12.40 -7.26
C ASN A 170 16.90 -12.45 -5.73
N LEU A 171 16.31 -11.49 -5.03
CA LEU A 171 16.29 -11.50 -3.56
C LEU A 171 15.49 -12.67 -3.00
N PHE A 172 14.34 -13.00 -3.58
CA PHE A 172 13.54 -14.15 -3.17
C PHE A 172 14.21 -15.49 -3.45
N GLU A 173 14.96 -15.61 -4.55
CA GLU A 173 15.72 -16.83 -4.85
C GLU A 173 16.99 -16.97 -3.99
N TYR A 174 17.47 -15.88 -3.42
CA TYR A 174 18.62 -15.89 -2.51
C TYR A 174 18.22 -16.30 -1.08
N GLY A 175 17.06 -15.86 -0.60
CA GLY A 175 16.51 -16.16 0.73
C GLY A 175 15.85 -17.51 0.80
#